data_c07383921d6cd5e038e76734136ef14b
#
_entry.id   c07383921d6cd5e038e76734136ef14b
#
_cell.length_a   1.000
_cell.length_b   1.000
_cell.length_c   1.000
_cell.angle_alpha   90.00
_cell.angle_beta   90.00
_cell.angle_gamma   90.00
#
_symmetry.space_group_name_H-M   'P 1'
#
loop_
_entity.id
_entity.type
_entity.pdbx_description
1 polymer ?
#
loop_
_entity_poly.entity_id
_entity_poly.type
_entity_poly.pdbx_seq_one_letter_code
_entity_poly.pdbx_strand_id
1 'polypeptide(L)'
;MTWNNIQWKLRMLMFDYHQILTSKIDKNISILCNNCIGAFVAHDFRLPFNSPTVNLMIPPSDFIEYIANLEYYTNAPIEPTKSDQSWPIALLGGKVHIHLIHYKTVEEGVLAWRRRETRINAKRMYFVLIETDGCTYEDLERFDQLPYKNKVALTHKSYPQIKCAHYIKGYENQNGVIDSYRFHKILPLRIYDQFNWMKFLKQR
;
A
#
# COMPACT_ATOMS: atom_id res chain seq x y z
N MET A 1 -4.39 4.32 -29.30
CA MET A 1 -3.61 3.81 -28.14
C MET A 1 -3.16 5.04 -27.37
N THR A 2 -3.55 5.19 -26.09
CA THR A 2 -3.17 6.37 -25.30
C THR A 2 -1.70 6.28 -24.88
N TRP A 3 -1.06 7.44 -24.62
CA TRP A 3 0.32 7.50 -24.12
C TRP A 3 0.52 6.68 -22.84
N ASN A 4 -0.43 6.74 -21.93
CA ASN A 4 -0.41 5.94 -20.69
C ASN A 4 -0.36 4.43 -20.96
N ASN A 5 -1.04 3.94 -22.00
CA ASN A 5 -1.00 2.52 -22.39
C ASN A 5 0.37 2.11 -22.93
N ILE A 6 1.05 3.03 -23.63
CA ILE A 6 2.41 2.80 -24.12
C ILE A 6 3.39 2.75 -22.93
N GLN A 7 3.32 3.74 -22.05
CA GLN A 7 4.14 3.78 -20.85
C GLN A 7 3.95 2.52 -19.99
N TRP A 8 2.69 2.06 -19.83
CA TRP A 8 2.40 0.84 -19.08
C TRP A 8 3.08 -0.39 -19.71
N LYS A 9 3.00 -0.57 -21.03
CA LYS A 9 3.65 -1.69 -21.72
C LYS A 9 5.18 -1.65 -21.59
N LEU A 10 5.78 -0.48 -21.78
CA LEU A 10 7.22 -0.28 -21.62
C LEU A 10 7.66 -0.57 -20.19
N ARG A 11 6.87 -0.14 -19.20
CA ARG A 11 7.10 -0.42 -17.79
C ARG A 11 7.13 -1.93 -17.52
N MET A 12 6.14 -2.67 -17.99
CA MET A 12 6.07 -4.11 -17.78
C MET A 12 7.28 -4.83 -18.38
N LEU A 13 7.69 -4.44 -19.59
CA LEU A 13 8.91 -4.98 -20.23
C LEU A 13 10.17 -4.66 -19.43
N MET A 14 10.30 -3.45 -18.93
CA MET A 14 11.44 -3.02 -18.12
C MET A 14 11.52 -3.83 -16.82
N PHE A 15 10.40 -4.04 -16.12
CA PHE A 15 10.37 -4.81 -14.86
C PHE A 15 10.62 -6.30 -15.12
N ASP A 16 10.05 -6.88 -16.17
CA ASP A 16 10.30 -8.28 -16.56
C ASP A 16 11.78 -8.49 -16.88
N TYR A 17 12.38 -7.61 -17.69
CA TYR A 17 13.81 -7.66 -18.02
C TYR A 17 14.69 -7.54 -16.76
N HIS A 18 14.38 -6.60 -15.88
CA HIS A 18 15.12 -6.42 -14.64
C HIS A 18 15.00 -7.64 -13.72
N GLN A 19 13.84 -8.30 -13.66
CA GLN A 19 13.67 -9.54 -12.89
C GLN A 19 14.43 -10.75 -13.50
N ILE A 20 14.66 -10.76 -14.82
CA ILE A 20 15.48 -11.78 -15.48
C ILE A 20 16.95 -11.59 -15.12
N LEU A 21 17.45 -10.35 -15.12
CA LEU A 21 18.85 -10.03 -14.84
C LEU A 21 19.22 -10.11 -13.36
N THR A 22 18.24 -10.01 -12.49
CA THR A 22 18.45 -10.02 -11.03
C THR A 22 17.72 -11.23 -10.42
N SER A 23 18.11 -11.63 -9.20
CA SER A 23 17.35 -12.68 -8.51
C SER A 23 15.87 -12.29 -8.41
N LYS A 24 14.97 -13.22 -8.77
CA LYS A 24 13.52 -13.00 -8.71
C LYS A 24 13.07 -12.67 -7.30
N ILE A 25 12.08 -11.80 -7.19
CA ILE A 25 11.36 -11.58 -5.94
C ILE A 25 10.55 -12.85 -5.64
N ASP A 26 10.57 -13.27 -4.39
CA ASP A 26 9.72 -14.39 -3.95
C ASP A 26 8.24 -14.00 -4.11
N LYS A 27 7.50 -14.84 -4.80
CA LYS A 27 6.06 -14.62 -5.02
C LYS A 27 5.21 -14.87 -3.76
N ASN A 28 5.76 -15.53 -2.77
CA ASN A 28 5.07 -15.83 -1.52
C ASN A 28 5.33 -14.76 -0.45
N ILE A 29 5.10 -13.51 -0.81
CA ILE A 29 5.14 -12.36 0.11
C ILE A 29 3.78 -11.70 0.20
N SER A 30 3.55 -10.95 1.28
CA SER A 30 2.35 -10.14 1.50
C SER A 30 2.73 -8.67 1.62
N ILE A 31 2.15 -7.81 0.79
CA ILE A 31 2.34 -6.36 0.85
C ILE A 31 1.06 -5.75 1.44
N LEU A 32 1.14 -5.28 2.69
CA LEU A 32 0.08 -4.53 3.34
C LEU A 32 0.35 -3.03 3.15
N CYS A 33 -0.62 -2.34 2.58
CA CYS A 33 -0.52 -0.90 2.29
C CYS A 33 -1.82 -0.21 2.68
N ASN A 34 -1.74 1.01 3.19
CA ASN A 34 -2.92 1.79 3.57
C ASN A 34 -3.74 2.29 2.37
N ASN A 35 -3.23 2.15 1.15
CA ASN A 35 -3.95 2.50 -0.09
C ASN A 35 -3.56 1.60 -1.27
N CYS A 36 -4.05 1.95 -2.49
CA CYS A 36 -3.87 1.15 -3.69
C CYS A 36 -2.42 1.02 -4.21
N ILE A 37 -1.46 1.79 -3.68
CA ILE A 37 -0.05 1.71 -4.12
C ILE A 37 0.50 0.29 -3.92
N GLY A 38 0.16 -0.36 -2.80
CA GLY A 38 0.57 -1.75 -2.58
C GLY A 38 0.09 -2.72 -3.68
N ALA A 39 -1.11 -2.51 -4.20
CA ALA A 39 -1.65 -3.29 -5.32
C ALA A 39 -0.91 -2.98 -6.64
N PHE A 40 -0.62 -1.71 -6.92
CA PHE A 40 0.16 -1.33 -8.10
C PHE A 40 1.57 -1.94 -8.06
N VAL A 41 2.24 -1.88 -6.91
CA VAL A 41 3.56 -2.50 -6.74
C VAL A 41 3.48 -4.01 -6.94
N ALA A 42 2.52 -4.69 -6.31
CA ALA A 42 2.35 -6.13 -6.52
C ALA A 42 2.12 -6.48 -7.98
N HIS A 43 1.27 -5.72 -8.69
CA HIS A 43 1.00 -5.90 -10.12
C HIS A 43 2.26 -5.72 -10.97
N ASP A 44 3.03 -4.64 -10.75
CA ASP A 44 4.24 -4.32 -11.52
C ASP A 44 5.32 -5.40 -11.37
N PHE A 45 5.40 -6.02 -10.20
CA PHE A 45 6.32 -7.14 -9.93
C PHE A 45 5.72 -8.52 -10.19
N ARG A 46 4.52 -8.61 -10.79
CA ARG A 46 3.80 -9.86 -11.07
C ARG A 46 3.65 -10.74 -9.84
N LEU A 47 3.41 -10.12 -8.69
CA LEU A 47 3.14 -10.78 -7.42
C LEU A 47 1.64 -11.07 -7.27
N PRO A 48 1.26 -12.17 -6.64
CA PRO A 48 -0.13 -12.41 -6.29
C PRO A 48 -0.60 -11.40 -5.23
N PHE A 49 -1.90 -11.10 -5.23
CA PHE A 49 -2.51 -10.22 -4.22
C PHE A 49 -2.74 -11.00 -2.91
N ASN A 50 -1.68 -11.16 -2.13
CA ASN A 50 -1.67 -11.86 -0.84
C ASN A 50 -1.88 -10.89 0.33
N SER A 51 -2.80 -9.96 0.19
CA SER A 51 -3.10 -8.98 1.22
C SER A 51 -4.58 -8.57 1.15
N PRO A 52 -5.28 -8.43 2.29
CA PRO A 52 -6.65 -7.94 2.31
C PRO A 52 -6.74 -6.45 1.92
N THR A 53 -5.65 -5.67 2.08
CA THR A 53 -5.64 -4.22 1.85
C THR A 53 -5.57 -3.81 0.37
N VAL A 54 -5.82 -4.74 -0.56
CA VAL A 54 -5.82 -4.48 -2.01
C VAL A 54 -7.14 -3.86 -2.45
N ASN A 55 -7.08 -2.81 -3.28
CA ASN A 55 -8.24 -2.10 -3.84
C ASN A 55 -9.14 -1.43 -2.78
N LEU A 56 -8.54 -0.85 -1.78
CA LEU A 56 -9.22 -0.09 -0.73
C LEU A 56 -8.28 0.98 -0.16
N MET A 57 -8.78 1.78 0.75
CA MET A 57 -8.01 2.75 1.52
C MET A 57 -8.34 2.58 3.00
N ILE A 58 -7.32 2.68 3.83
CA ILE A 58 -7.42 2.73 5.29
C ILE A 58 -6.74 4.03 5.73
N PRO A 59 -7.37 4.89 6.55
CA PRO A 59 -6.72 6.08 7.08
C PRO A 59 -5.38 5.73 7.76
N PRO A 60 -4.36 6.58 7.69
CA PRO A 60 -3.03 6.27 8.23
C PRO A 60 -3.03 5.77 9.68
N SER A 61 -3.71 6.45 10.59
CA SER A 61 -3.80 6.05 11.99
C SER A 61 -4.48 4.69 12.18
N ASP A 62 -5.58 4.43 11.42
CA ASP A 62 -6.31 3.17 11.46
C ASP A 62 -5.49 2.02 10.85
N PHE A 63 -4.70 2.30 9.81
CA PHE A 63 -3.79 1.32 9.23
C PHE A 63 -2.69 0.91 10.21
N ILE A 64 -2.12 1.87 10.94
CA ILE A 64 -1.13 1.61 11.98
C ILE A 64 -1.74 0.77 13.10
N GLU A 65 -2.95 1.11 13.54
CA GLU A 65 -3.71 0.32 14.51
C GLU A 65 -3.93 -1.12 14.03
N TYR A 66 -4.37 -1.29 12.77
CA TYR A 66 -4.61 -2.59 12.17
C TYR A 66 -3.34 -3.46 12.14
N ILE A 67 -2.24 -2.92 11.63
CA ILE A 67 -1.01 -3.69 11.51
C ILE A 67 -0.30 -3.92 12.84
N ALA A 68 -0.45 -3.03 13.81
CA ALA A 68 0.06 -3.22 15.17
C ALA A 68 -0.61 -4.38 15.90
N ASN A 69 -1.86 -4.70 15.55
CA ASN A 69 -2.71 -5.69 16.22
C ASN A 69 -3.27 -6.73 15.24
N LEU A 70 -2.45 -7.20 14.27
CA LEU A 70 -2.89 -8.10 13.19
C LEU A 70 -3.59 -9.35 13.70
N GLU A 71 -3.11 -9.95 14.77
CA GLU A 71 -3.70 -11.15 15.36
C GLU A 71 -5.12 -10.89 15.85
N TYR A 72 -5.34 -9.76 16.53
CA TYR A 72 -6.67 -9.34 16.99
C TYR A 72 -7.64 -9.12 15.81
N TYR A 73 -7.16 -8.46 14.75
CA TYR A 73 -8.00 -8.13 13.60
C TYR A 73 -8.22 -9.29 12.62
N THR A 74 -7.39 -10.33 12.69
CA THR A 74 -7.64 -11.55 11.93
C THR A 74 -8.96 -12.17 12.37
N ASN A 75 -9.88 -12.34 11.45
CA ASN A 75 -11.26 -12.80 11.69
C ASN A 75 -12.14 -11.87 12.54
N ALA A 76 -11.69 -10.67 12.92
CA ALA A 76 -12.55 -9.71 13.60
C ALA A 76 -13.78 -9.35 12.73
N PRO A 77 -14.94 -9.03 13.29
CA PRO A 77 -16.12 -8.67 12.50
C PRO A 77 -15.82 -7.44 11.63
N ILE A 78 -16.40 -7.44 10.43
CA ILE A 78 -16.38 -6.28 9.52
C ILE A 78 -17.83 -5.89 9.28
N GLU A 79 -18.21 -4.72 9.76
CA GLU A 79 -19.57 -4.24 9.75
C GLU A 79 -19.71 -2.97 8.91
N PRO A 80 -20.83 -2.77 8.22
CA PRO A 80 -21.07 -1.52 7.51
C PRO A 80 -21.14 -0.36 8.50
N THR A 81 -20.61 0.80 8.10
CA THR A 81 -20.80 2.05 8.86
C THR A 81 -21.35 3.15 7.96
N LYS A 82 -21.85 4.23 8.57
CA LYS A 82 -22.32 5.39 7.81
C LYS A 82 -21.19 5.99 6.99
N SER A 83 -21.50 6.36 5.78
CA SER A 83 -20.55 7.00 4.86
C SER A 83 -21.20 8.20 4.20
N ASP A 84 -20.54 9.37 4.32
CA ASP A 84 -20.88 10.56 3.54
C ASP A 84 -20.10 10.61 2.22
N GLN A 85 -19.31 9.55 1.93
CA GLN A 85 -18.52 9.40 0.72
C GLN A 85 -19.32 8.71 -0.39
N SER A 86 -18.84 8.83 -1.62
CA SER A 86 -19.43 8.13 -2.78
C SER A 86 -19.14 6.63 -2.82
N TRP A 87 -18.44 6.10 -1.84
CA TRP A 87 -18.10 4.68 -1.68
C TRP A 87 -18.48 4.15 -0.30
N PRO A 88 -18.70 2.83 -0.17
CA PRO A 88 -19.00 2.20 1.10
C PRO A 88 -17.81 2.28 2.07
N ILE A 89 -18.12 2.39 3.36
CA ILE A 89 -17.15 2.27 4.45
C ILE A 89 -17.57 1.13 5.37
N ALA A 90 -16.61 0.33 5.79
CA ALA A 90 -16.80 -0.72 6.78
C ALA A 90 -15.90 -0.47 8.00
N LEU A 91 -16.30 -1.01 9.13
CA LEU A 91 -15.58 -0.93 10.39
C LEU A 91 -15.09 -2.32 10.79
N LEU A 92 -13.79 -2.53 10.81
CA LEU A 92 -13.16 -3.78 11.21
C LEU A 92 -12.90 -3.77 12.72
N GLY A 93 -13.43 -4.77 13.41
CA GLY A 93 -13.27 -4.91 14.86
C GLY A 93 -13.79 -3.73 15.66
N GLY A 94 -14.79 -3.01 15.14
CA GLY A 94 -15.39 -1.84 15.79
C GLY A 94 -14.51 -0.58 15.82
N LYS A 95 -13.34 -0.57 15.15
CA LYS A 95 -12.35 0.51 15.30
C LYS A 95 -11.71 0.98 13.99
N VAL A 96 -11.29 0.06 13.11
CA VAL A 96 -10.54 0.38 11.90
C VAL A 96 -11.48 0.64 10.73
N HIS A 97 -11.45 1.85 10.17
CA HIS A 97 -12.25 2.21 9.01
C HIS A 97 -11.61 1.70 7.72
N ILE A 98 -12.38 0.94 6.95
CA ILE A 98 -11.99 0.43 5.63
C ILE A 98 -12.82 1.14 4.57
N HIS A 99 -12.22 2.01 3.78
CA HIS A 99 -12.84 2.69 2.66
C HIS A 99 -12.81 1.80 1.43
N LEU A 100 -13.94 1.28 1.03
CA LEU A 100 -14.10 0.31 -0.06
C LEU A 100 -14.23 1.01 -1.42
N ILE A 101 -13.26 1.84 -1.75
CA ILE A 101 -13.27 2.79 -2.88
C ILE A 101 -13.42 2.16 -4.27
N HIS A 102 -13.22 0.85 -4.40
CA HIS A 102 -13.38 0.09 -5.65
C HIS A 102 -14.48 -0.97 -5.58
N TYR A 103 -15.33 -0.92 -4.56
CA TYR A 103 -16.45 -1.86 -4.38
C TYR A 103 -17.77 -1.11 -4.39
N LYS A 104 -18.81 -1.75 -4.90
CA LYS A 104 -20.15 -1.17 -4.95
C LYS A 104 -20.88 -1.30 -3.60
N THR A 105 -20.61 -2.37 -2.88
CA THR A 105 -21.23 -2.65 -1.58
C THR A 105 -20.21 -3.09 -0.53
N VAL A 106 -20.59 -3.02 0.75
CA VAL A 106 -19.76 -3.51 1.85
C VAL A 106 -19.54 -5.01 1.72
N GLU A 107 -20.57 -5.78 1.35
CA GLU A 107 -20.53 -7.23 1.23
C GLU A 107 -19.49 -7.68 0.20
N GLU A 108 -19.43 -7.03 -0.96
CA GLU A 108 -18.41 -7.30 -2.00
C GLU A 108 -16.99 -7.06 -1.45
N GLY A 109 -16.81 -5.95 -0.74
CA GLY A 109 -15.53 -5.60 -0.12
C GLY A 109 -15.10 -6.59 0.95
N VAL A 110 -16.02 -6.98 1.84
CA VAL A 110 -15.79 -7.96 2.91
C VAL A 110 -15.46 -9.34 2.34
N LEU A 111 -16.18 -9.81 1.33
CA LEU A 111 -15.85 -11.07 0.66
C LEU A 111 -14.44 -11.06 0.05
N ALA A 112 -14.07 -9.93 -0.58
CA ALA A 112 -12.72 -9.77 -1.15
C ALA A 112 -11.65 -9.72 -0.06
N TRP A 113 -11.89 -9.02 1.05
CA TRP A 113 -11.03 -8.97 2.23
C TRP A 113 -10.76 -10.36 2.77
N ARG A 114 -11.83 -11.09 3.14
CA ARG A 114 -11.74 -12.44 3.73
C ARG A 114 -10.99 -13.41 2.85
N ARG A 115 -11.31 -13.42 1.55
CA ARG A 115 -10.61 -14.28 0.57
C ARG A 115 -9.11 -13.99 0.49
N ARG A 116 -8.67 -12.73 0.65
CA ARG A 116 -7.26 -12.34 0.58
C ARG A 116 -6.55 -12.49 1.92
N GLU A 117 -7.25 -12.30 3.01
CA GLU A 117 -6.75 -12.48 4.36
C GLU A 117 -6.17 -13.89 4.55
N THR A 118 -6.83 -14.93 4.02
CA THR A 118 -6.33 -16.32 4.06
C THR A 118 -5.02 -16.55 3.29
N ARG A 119 -4.58 -15.59 2.50
CA ARG A 119 -3.35 -15.67 1.69
C ARG A 119 -2.16 -14.97 2.34
N ILE A 120 -2.36 -14.32 3.47
CA ILE A 120 -1.28 -13.63 4.17
C ILE A 120 -0.18 -14.61 4.54
N ASN A 121 1.04 -14.31 4.11
CA ASN A 121 2.22 -15.02 4.60
C ASN A 121 2.82 -14.25 5.79
N ALA A 122 2.47 -14.66 6.99
CA ALA A 122 2.90 -14.01 8.24
C ALA A 122 4.43 -13.96 8.42
N LYS A 123 5.18 -14.86 7.76
CA LYS A 123 6.66 -14.88 7.83
C LYS A 123 7.32 -13.88 6.89
N ARG A 124 6.57 -13.35 5.90
CA ARG A 124 7.12 -12.48 4.84
C ARG A 124 6.17 -11.34 4.50
N MET A 125 5.93 -10.51 5.48
CA MET A 125 5.12 -9.29 5.33
C MET A 125 5.99 -8.07 5.07
N TYR A 126 5.48 -7.19 4.21
CA TYR A 126 6.03 -5.88 3.89
C TYR A 126 4.95 -4.84 4.15
N PHE A 127 5.29 -3.81 4.91
CA PHE A 127 4.34 -2.78 5.33
C PHE A 127 4.68 -1.46 4.65
N VAL A 128 3.71 -0.88 4.00
CA VAL A 128 3.85 0.35 3.23
C VAL A 128 2.83 1.36 3.74
N LEU A 129 3.30 2.44 4.33
CA LEU A 129 2.48 3.58 4.69
C LEU A 129 2.69 4.68 3.64
N ILE A 130 1.63 5.12 3.01
CA ILE A 130 1.64 6.31 2.17
C ILE A 130 1.10 7.44 3.04
N GLU A 131 1.89 8.49 3.22
CA GLU A 131 1.46 9.70 3.90
C GLU A 131 0.39 10.38 3.05
N THR A 132 -0.84 10.34 3.51
CA THR A 132 -2.02 10.94 2.87
C THR A 132 -2.62 12.00 3.79
N ASP A 133 -3.64 12.73 3.32
CA ASP A 133 -4.36 13.69 4.14
C ASP A 133 -4.78 13.07 5.49
N GLY A 134 -4.55 13.80 6.56
CA GLY A 134 -4.81 13.35 7.92
C GLY A 134 -3.69 12.53 8.57
N CYS A 135 -2.62 12.18 7.85
CA CYS A 135 -1.44 11.59 8.47
C CYS A 135 -0.67 12.63 9.29
N THR A 136 -0.44 12.32 10.55
CA THR A 136 0.31 13.20 11.45
C THR A 136 1.76 12.75 11.58
N TYR A 137 2.61 13.63 12.13
CA TYR A 137 3.99 13.26 12.48
C TYR A 137 4.02 12.14 13.52
N GLU A 138 3.09 12.18 14.49
CA GLU A 138 2.95 11.13 15.50
C GLU A 138 2.58 9.77 14.87
N ASP A 139 1.76 9.74 13.83
CA ASP A 139 1.47 8.52 13.09
C ASP A 139 2.74 7.95 12.45
N LEU A 140 3.58 8.79 11.85
CA LEU A 140 4.87 8.36 11.30
C LEU A 140 5.80 7.80 12.38
N GLU A 141 5.86 8.42 13.56
CA GLU A 141 6.63 7.91 14.71
C GLU A 141 6.10 6.57 15.20
N ARG A 142 4.77 6.44 15.35
CA ARG A 142 4.13 5.17 15.75
C ARG A 142 4.43 4.07 14.72
N PHE A 143 4.36 4.38 13.43
CA PHE A 143 4.68 3.42 12.38
C PHE A 143 6.16 3.01 12.41
N ASP A 144 7.08 3.98 12.63
CA ASP A 144 8.52 3.70 12.73
C ASP A 144 8.87 2.83 13.94
N GLN A 145 8.12 2.94 15.04
CA GLN A 145 8.31 2.15 16.26
C GLN A 145 7.79 0.71 16.15
N LEU A 146 6.96 0.36 15.15
CA LEU A 146 6.48 -1.00 15.00
C LEU A 146 7.64 -2.00 14.81
N PRO A 147 7.54 -3.22 15.35
CA PRO A 147 8.65 -4.19 15.37
C PRO A 147 8.89 -4.87 14.01
N TYR A 148 8.39 -4.28 12.92
CA TYR A 148 8.53 -4.83 11.58
C TYR A 148 9.81 -4.39 10.90
N LYS A 149 10.60 -5.35 10.42
CA LYS A 149 11.84 -5.09 9.70
C LYS A 149 11.58 -4.52 8.29
N ASN A 150 10.59 -5.06 7.60
CA ASN A 150 10.27 -4.70 6.21
C ASN A 150 9.14 -3.66 6.18
N LYS A 151 9.43 -2.41 6.53
CA LYS A 151 8.47 -1.32 6.49
C LYS A 151 9.06 -0.07 5.84
N VAL A 152 8.21 0.71 5.19
CA VAL A 152 8.54 2.01 4.59
C VAL A 152 7.35 2.95 4.66
N ALA A 153 7.58 4.20 5.00
CA ALA A 153 6.64 5.30 4.86
C ALA A 153 7.07 6.19 3.69
N LEU A 154 6.22 6.34 2.66
CA LEU A 154 6.47 7.30 1.59
C LEU A 154 5.90 8.66 2.00
N THR A 155 6.76 9.67 2.08
CA THR A 155 6.44 10.95 2.70
C THR A 155 6.57 12.13 1.74
N HIS A 156 5.77 13.19 1.95
CA HIS A 156 5.75 14.39 1.10
C HIS A 156 6.92 15.34 1.37
N LYS A 157 7.62 15.17 2.48
CA LYS A 157 8.82 15.91 2.87
C LYS A 157 9.79 15.01 3.63
N SER A 158 11.00 15.50 3.84
CA SER A 158 12.03 14.77 4.58
C SER A 158 11.73 14.79 6.10
N TYR A 159 11.80 13.61 6.71
CA TYR A 159 11.72 13.42 8.17
C TYR A 159 12.93 12.62 8.66
N PRO A 160 14.08 13.29 8.91
CA PRO A 160 15.32 12.58 9.25
C PRO A 160 15.26 11.73 10.52
N GLN A 161 14.31 12.04 11.42
CA GLN A 161 14.10 11.31 12.67
C GLN A 161 13.32 9.99 12.48
N ILE A 162 12.60 9.83 11.37
CA ILE A 162 11.79 8.66 11.06
C ILE A 162 12.61 7.74 10.15
N LYS A 163 13.12 6.65 10.70
CA LYS A 163 14.07 5.75 10.01
C LYS A 163 13.47 5.06 8.79
N CYS A 164 12.18 4.73 8.84
CA CYS A 164 11.48 4.08 7.73
C CYS A 164 10.92 5.08 6.71
N ALA A 165 11.07 6.40 6.90
CA ALA A 165 10.57 7.39 5.96
C ALA A 165 11.42 7.45 4.70
N HIS A 166 10.74 7.56 3.55
CA HIS A 166 11.35 7.83 2.26
C HIS A 166 10.63 9.01 1.60
N TYR A 167 11.34 10.10 1.42
CA TYR A 167 10.82 11.32 0.84
C TYR A 167 10.59 11.17 -0.67
N ILE A 168 9.38 11.48 -1.13
CA ILE A 168 8.97 11.51 -2.53
C ILE A 168 8.94 12.98 -2.98
N LYS A 169 9.87 13.36 -3.83
CA LYS A 169 9.99 14.73 -4.36
C LYS A 169 8.76 15.12 -5.20
N GLY A 170 8.38 16.38 -5.12
CA GLY A 170 7.28 16.96 -5.89
C GLY A 170 5.97 17.08 -5.12
N TYR A 171 5.98 16.77 -3.82
CA TYR A 171 4.81 16.87 -2.93
C TYR A 171 5.02 17.84 -1.76
N GLU A 172 6.08 18.62 -1.76
CA GLU A 172 6.52 19.48 -0.65
C GLU A 172 5.44 20.47 -0.18
N ASN A 173 4.61 20.93 -1.10
CA ASN A 173 3.54 21.91 -0.85
C ASN A 173 2.16 21.27 -0.69
N GLN A 174 2.11 19.93 -0.53
CA GLN A 174 0.88 19.17 -0.32
C GLN A 174 0.84 18.62 1.11
N ASN A 175 -0.33 18.12 1.53
CA ASN A 175 -0.52 17.51 2.85
C ASN A 175 -0.23 16.00 2.84
N GLY A 176 0.42 15.49 1.79
CA GLY A 176 0.73 14.07 1.66
C GLY A 176 1.15 13.68 0.24
N VAL A 177 1.44 12.41 0.05
CA VAL A 177 1.86 11.82 -1.23
C VAL A 177 0.62 11.32 -1.99
N ILE A 178 -0.12 12.27 -2.59
CA ILE A 178 -1.38 12.00 -3.30
C ILE A 178 -1.07 11.60 -4.75
N ASP A 179 -1.83 10.64 -5.31
CA ASP A 179 -1.74 10.24 -6.72
C ASP A 179 -0.34 9.82 -7.21
N SER A 180 0.54 9.38 -6.31
CA SER A 180 1.91 8.94 -6.68
C SER A 180 1.94 7.73 -7.64
N TYR A 181 0.80 7.09 -7.89
CA TYR A 181 0.62 6.06 -8.90
C TYR A 181 0.65 6.59 -10.35
N ARG A 182 0.54 7.91 -10.55
CA ARG A 182 0.59 8.52 -11.88
C ARG A 182 1.95 8.31 -12.54
N PHE A 183 1.91 8.18 -13.88
CA PHE A 183 3.14 8.12 -14.66
C PHE A 183 3.86 9.46 -14.69
N HIS A 184 5.18 9.40 -14.73
CA HIS A 184 6.00 10.52 -15.13
C HIS A 184 5.63 10.96 -16.57
N LYS A 185 5.75 12.27 -16.89
CA LYS A 185 5.31 12.81 -18.19
C LYS A 185 5.91 12.08 -19.41
N ILE A 186 7.15 11.64 -19.31
CA ILE A 186 7.94 11.09 -20.44
C ILE A 186 8.32 9.62 -20.16
N LEU A 187 8.74 9.30 -18.95
CA LEU A 187 9.29 7.99 -18.60
C LEU A 187 8.20 6.98 -18.26
N PRO A 188 8.40 5.67 -18.50
CA PRO A 188 7.49 4.60 -18.09
C PRO A 188 7.62 4.30 -16.59
N LEU A 189 7.89 5.33 -15.79
CA LEU A 189 8.04 5.28 -14.34
C LEU A 189 6.86 5.97 -13.68
N ARG A 190 6.41 5.44 -12.57
CA ARG A 190 5.44 6.10 -11.68
C ARG A 190 6.18 6.99 -10.67
N ILE A 191 5.50 7.95 -10.10
CA ILE A 191 6.12 8.87 -9.15
C ILE A 191 6.66 8.12 -7.92
N TYR A 192 5.96 7.08 -7.45
CA TYR A 192 6.42 6.26 -6.33
C TYR A 192 7.68 5.41 -6.63
N ASP A 193 8.15 5.32 -7.90
CA ASP A 193 9.40 4.64 -8.26
C ASP A 193 10.66 5.41 -7.85
N GLN A 194 10.51 6.58 -7.26
CA GLN A 194 11.60 7.24 -6.52
C GLN A 194 12.08 6.37 -5.36
N PHE A 195 11.25 5.45 -4.86
CA PHE A 195 11.64 4.42 -3.90
C PHE A 195 12.09 3.15 -4.61
N ASN A 196 13.16 2.53 -4.11
CA ASN A 196 13.71 1.30 -4.70
C ASN A 196 12.94 0.05 -4.24
N TRP A 197 11.79 -0.19 -4.87
CA TRP A 197 10.93 -1.35 -4.58
C TRP A 197 11.64 -2.69 -4.75
N MET A 198 12.50 -2.83 -5.77
CA MET A 198 13.24 -4.05 -6.01
C MET A 198 14.14 -4.42 -4.84
N LYS A 199 14.89 -3.45 -4.33
CA LYS A 199 15.76 -3.65 -3.15
C LYS A 199 14.92 -3.96 -1.92
N PHE A 200 13.81 -3.24 -1.72
CA PHE A 200 12.92 -3.41 -0.57
C PHE A 200 12.31 -4.81 -0.55
N LEU A 201 11.70 -5.27 -1.64
CA LEU A 201 10.99 -6.56 -1.71
C LEU A 201 11.91 -7.79 -1.71
N LYS A 202 13.23 -7.60 -1.83
CA LYS A 202 14.25 -8.67 -1.71
C LYS A 202 14.82 -8.82 -0.31
N GLN A 203 14.50 -7.94 0.62
CA GLN A 203 14.93 -8.07 2.02
C GLN A 203 14.37 -9.36 2.63
N ARG A 204 15.20 -10.06 3.42
CA ARG A 204 14.86 -11.32 4.09
C ARG A 204 14.82 -11.12 5.60
#